data_9d28177ecd01049df0bb2de69a1c0aca
#
_entry.id   9d28177ecd01049df0bb2de69a1c0aca
#
_cell.length_a   1.000
_cell.length_b   1.000
_cell.length_c   1.000
_cell.angle_alpha   90.00
_cell.angle_beta   90.00
_cell.angle_gamma   90.00
#
_symmetry.space_group_name_H-M   'P 1'
#
loop_
_entity.id
_entity.type
_entity.pdbx_description
1 polymer ?
#
loop_
_entity_poly.entity_id
_entity_poly.type
_entity_poly.pdbx_seq_one_letter_code
_entity_poly.pdbx_strand_id
1 'polypeptide(L)'
;MFLHDKFGRAITDLRISITDRCNYKCVYCRTGNEGALYGDLPFEDYLRMARVLVSLGITKVRLTGGEPLLRKGVVEFVRELAKLRPQGLKPAFFSKSNGTAEAEPFQNEAEPFQNSDPLDIALTTNGHMLAELAQPLKDAGLTRVTVSMDAVDPERFARITRVPNGYDHVLAGIRAARRAGLWPLKVNCVLMRGFNEDQIIPFGMFSREEGVTVRFIEFMPLEEGRTWAPSTVVTLDEILSRMAEYRPLVEIPHGRSETARRYHFEDGVGEIGIIAPVSHPFCGHCSRIRITSDGKIRTCLFSVWDHDLHAQMRRGASDDELEEFIQSVVAKKEERHHIGEADFVPASRTMVHIGG
;
A
#
# COMPACT_ATOMS: atom_id res chain seq x y z
N MET A 1 12.93 -11.00 17.06
CA MET A 1 12.78 -12.06 16.03
C MET A 1 12.01 -11.45 14.89
N PHE A 2 12.38 -11.64 13.62
CA PHE A 2 11.55 -11.13 12.53
C PHE A 2 10.32 -12.01 12.36
N LEU A 3 9.19 -11.38 12.08
CA LEU A 3 7.95 -12.06 11.76
C LEU A 3 8.06 -12.71 10.37
N HIS A 4 8.03 -14.04 10.30
CA HIS A 4 8.11 -14.80 9.06
C HIS A 4 6.84 -15.62 8.86
N ASP A 5 6.42 -15.74 7.61
CA ASP A 5 5.37 -16.70 7.26
C ASP A 5 5.96 -18.11 7.02
N LYS A 6 5.07 -19.07 6.77
CA LYS A 6 5.48 -20.48 6.52
C LYS A 6 6.29 -20.69 5.24
N PHE A 7 6.40 -19.69 4.37
CA PHE A 7 7.20 -19.72 3.13
C PHE A 7 8.55 -18.99 3.30
N GLY A 8 8.89 -18.56 4.51
CA GLY A 8 10.13 -17.85 4.83
C GLY A 8 10.15 -16.39 4.42
N ARG A 9 9.00 -15.80 4.03
CA ARG A 9 8.91 -14.37 3.70
C ARG A 9 8.90 -13.54 4.97
N ALA A 10 9.86 -12.62 5.10
CA ALA A 10 9.87 -11.65 6.20
C ALA A 10 8.74 -10.64 6.04
N ILE A 11 7.95 -10.45 7.09
CA ILE A 11 6.84 -9.50 7.11
C ILE A 11 7.32 -8.20 7.77
N THR A 12 7.54 -7.19 6.96
CA THR A 12 8.11 -5.89 7.36
C THR A 12 7.20 -4.70 7.08
N ASP A 13 6.14 -4.90 6.28
CA ASP A 13 5.25 -3.83 5.83
C ASP A 13 3.85 -4.02 6.43
N LEU A 14 3.43 -3.09 7.27
CA LEU A 14 2.08 -3.00 7.81
C LEU A 14 1.26 -1.96 7.07
N ARG A 15 0.05 -2.31 6.66
CA ARG A 15 -0.97 -1.34 6.22
C ARG A 15 -2.06 -1.26 7.26
N ILE A 16 -2.42 -0.05 7.67
CA ILE A 16 -3.51 0.18 8.64
C ILE A 16 -4.59 1.00 7.93
N SER A 17 -5.75 0.39 7.75
CA SER A 17 -6.97 1.11 7.38
C SER A 17 -7.51 1.78 8.64
N ILE A 18 -7.41 3.10 8.73
CA ILE A 18 -7.86 3.83 9.92
C ILE A 18 -9.33 4.25 9.84
N THR A 19 -9.96 4.08 8.68
CA THR A 19 -11.38 4.37 8.43
C THR A 19 -11.85 3.67 7.17
N ASP A 20 -13.13 3.34 7.08
CA ASP A 20 -13.79 2.91 5.85
C ASP A 20 -14.65 4.03 5.22
N ARG A 21 -14.62 5.27 5.79
CA ARG A 21 -15.26 6.45 5.20
C ARG A 21 -14.41 7.03 4.10
N CYS A 22 -15.06 7.47 3.02
CA CYS A 22 -14.41 8.16 1.92
C CYS A 22 -15.33 9.28 1.41
N ASN A 23 -14.76 10.42 1.04
CA ASN A 23 -15.44 11.52 0.37
C ASN A 23 -15.54 11.35 -1.15
N TYR A 24 -14.91 10.29 -1.72
CA TYR A 24 -15.01 9.92 -3.13
C TYR A 24 -15.84 8.65 -3.29
N LYS A 25 -16.42 8.47 -4.50
CA LYS A 25 -17.23 7.32 -4.87
C LYS A 25 -16.74 6.74 -6.20
N CYS A 26 -15.43 6.46 -6.27
CA CYS A 26 -14.80 5.97 -7.49
C CYS A 26 -15.49 4.72 -8.02
N VAL A 27 -15.70 4.67 -9.34
CA VAL A 27 -16.47 3.63 -10.03
C VAL A 27 -15.98 2.21 -9.81
N TYR A 28 -14.69 2.04 -9.52
CA TYR A 28 -14.05 0.75 -9.27
C TYR A 28 -13.89 0.40 -7.78
N CYS A 29 -14.20 1.30 -6.88
CA CYS A 29 -13.96 1.10 -5.45
C CYS A 29 -15.27 1.00 -4.67
N ARG A 30 -16.19 1.94 -4.93
CA ARG A 30 -17.43 2.09 -4.18
C ARG A 30 -18.56 2.50 -5.10
N THR A 31 -19.52 1.60 -5.33
CA THR A 31 -20.62 1.83 -6.26
C THR A 31 -21.86 2.41 -5.58
N GLY A 32 -22.01 2.20 -4.27
CA GLY A 32 -23.20 2.57 -3.50
C GLY A 32 -23.11 3.91 -2.75
N ASN A 33 -24.22 4.29 -2.14
CA ASN A 33 -24.34 5.44 -1.22
C ASN A 33 -24.04 5.07 0.24
N GLU A 34 -23.56 3.86 0.47
CA GLU A 34 -23.34 3.32 1.79
C GLU A 34 -22.28 4.10 2.56
N GLY A 35 -22.57 4.37 3.83
CA GLY A 35 -21.65 4.97 4.77
C GLY A 35 -20.50 4.01 5.15
N ALA A 36 -19.85 4.28 6.25
CA ALA A 36 -18.96 3.33 6.89
C ALA A 36 -19.74 2.07 7.30
N LEU A 37 -19.26 0.88 6.92
CA LEU A 37 -19.88 -0.40 7.25
C LEU A 37 -19.32 -0.99 8.55
N TYR A 38 -18.03 -0.81 8.79
CA TYR A 38 -17.31 -1.45 9.91
C TYR A 38 -16.94 -0.46 11.00
N GLY A 39 -17.00 0.84 10.71
CA GLY A 39 -16.64 1.88 11.64
C GLY A 39 -15.12 2.05 11.84
N ASP A 40 -14.80 2.90 12.79
CA ASP A 40 -13.41 3.26 13.10
C ASP A 40 -13.13 2.95 14.57
N LEU A 41 -11.95 2.39 14.88
CA LEU A 41 -11.49 2.23 16.26
C LEU A 41 -10.87 3.53 16.79
N PRO A 42 -10.76 3.71 18.12
CA PRO A 42 -9.92 4.73 18.73
C PRO A 42 -8.47 4.62 18.21
N PHE A 43 -7.77 5.75 18.09
CA PHE A 43 -6.37 5.73 17.62
C PHE A 43 -5.44 4.99 18.59
N GLU A 44 -5.76 4.97 19.86
CA GLU A 44 -5.03 4.24 20.92
C GLU A 44 -4.99 2.75 20.63
N ASP A 45 -6.08 2.17 20.10
CA ASP A 45 -6.13 0.76 19.74
C ASP A 45 -5.22 0.44 18.55
N TYR A 46 -5.28 1.26 17.48
CA TYR A 46 -4.34 1.11 16.36
C TYR A 46 -2.89 1.31 16.79
N LEU A 47 -2.64 2.25 17.71
CA LEU A 47 -1.29 2.51 18.20
C LEU A 47 -0.76 1.32 19.00
N ARG A 48 -1.59 0.67 19.84
CA ARG A 48 -1.22 -0.55 20.54
C ARG A 48 -0.92 -1.68 19.55
N MET A 49 -1.80 -1.90 18.56
CA MET A 49 -1.57 -2.90 17.51
C MET A 49 -0.26 -2.63 16.75
N ALA A 50 -0.01 -1.38 16.36
CA ALA A 50 1.20 -0.99 15.66
C ALA A 50 2.45 -1.22 16.52
N ARG A 51 2.40 -0.92 17.83
CA ARG A 51 3.51 -1.13 18.76
C ARG A 51 3.89 -2.61 18.82
N VAL A 52 2.92 -3.49 19.00
CA VAL A 52 3.13 -4.95 19.05
C VAL A 52 3.68 -5.47 17.71
N LEU A 53 3.21 -4.94 16.58
CA LEU A 53 3.73 -5.34 15.27
C LEU A 53 5.14 -4.80 15.00
N VAL A 54 5.46 -3.62 15.50
CA VAL A 54 6.80 -3.02 15.40
C VAL A 54 7.80 -3.81 16.26
N SER A 55 7.41 -4.32 17.45
CA SER A 55 8.27 -5.22 18.25
C SER A 55 8.57 -6.54 17.52
N LEU A 56 7.65 -7.00 16.67
CA LEU A 56 7.82 -8.19 15.83
C LEU A 56 8.60 -7.94 14.53
N GLY A 57 9.11 -6.73 14.28
CA GLY A 57 9.99 -6.43 13.16
C GLY A 57 9.34 -5.70 11.98
N ILE A 58 8.15 -5.12 12.15
CA ILE A 58 7.61 -4.17 11.17
C ILE A 58 8.47 -2.91 11.16
N THR A 59 8.93 -2.54 9.99
CA THR A 59 9.77 -1.34 9.75
C THR A 59 9.06 -0.26 8.94
N LYS A 60 7.95 -0.63 8.28
CA LYS A 60 7.16 0.29 7.46
C LYS A 60 5.69 0.22 7.84
N VAL A 61 5.09 1.37 8.11
CA VAL A 61 3.66 1.50 8.33
C VAL A 61 3.06 2.39 7.25
N ARG A 62 2.03 1.90 6.58
CA ARG A 62 1.26 2.69 5.63
C ARG A 62 -0.14 2.92 6.15
N LEU A 63 -0.48 4.19 6.34
CA LEU A 63 -1.85 4.60 6.66
C LEU A 63 -2.68 4.65 5.38
N THR A 64 -3.87 4.09 5.47
CA THR A 64 -4.82 3.98 4.38
C THR A 64 -6.23 3.89 4.95
N GLY A 65 -7.22 3.52 4.15
CA GLY A 65 -8.60 3.38 4.56
C GLY A 65 -9.52 3.56 3.35
N GLY A 66 -10.68 4.13 3.57
CA GLY A 66 -11.40 4.86 2.55
C GLY A 66 -10.59 6.12 2.20
N GLU A 67 -10.76 7.19 2.98
CA GLU A 67 -9.86 8.35 2.93
C GLU A 67 -9.34 8.69 4.34
N PRO A 68 -8.07 8.40 4.64
CA PRO A 68 -7.52 8.56 5.98
C PRO A 68 -7.49 10.02 6.46
N LEU A 69 -7.39 10.99 5.56
CA LEU A 69 -7.35 12.41 5.92
C LEU A 69 -8.71 12.96 6.40
N LEU A 70 -9.79 12.19 6.24
CA LEU A 70 -11.09 12.55 6.85
C LEU A 70 -11.10 12.32 8.36
N ARG A 71 -10.20 11.51 8.91
CA ARG A 71 -10.16 11.27 10.35
C ARG A 71 -9.55 12.44 11.10
N LYS A 72 -10.37 13.05 11.96
CA LYS A 72 -9.88 14.05 12.91
C LYS A 72 -8.82 13.44 13.82
N GLY A 73 -7.71 14.14 14.04
CA GLY A 73 -6.60 13.65 14.86
C GLY A 73 -5.59 12.77 14.10
N VAL A 74 -5.68 12.62 12.77
CA VAL A 74 -4.73 11.84 11.98
C VAL A 74 -3.30 12.36 12.10
N VAL A 75 -3.09 13.66 12.23
CA VAL A 75 -1.77 14.29 12.41
C VAL A 75 -1.15 13.86 13.73
N GLU A 76 -1.93 13.91 14.82
CA GLU A 76 -1.50 13.45 16.15
C GLU A 76 -1.19 11.96 16.15
N PHE A 77 -2.01 11.15 15.47
CA PHE A 77 -1.77 9.73 15.32
C PHE A 77 -0.45 9.44 14.58
N VAL A 78 -0.15 10.17 13.51
CA VAL A 78 1.17 10.07 12.83
C VAL A 78 2.30 10.43 13.78
N ARG A 79 2.14 11.47 14.60
CA ARG A 79 3.13 11.91 15.58
C ARG A 79 3.41 10.82 16.64
N GLU A 80 2.37 10.14 17.12
CA GLU A 80 2.53 9.04 18.07
C GLU A 80 3.16 7.80 17.41
N LEU A 81 2.80 7.47 16.17
CA LEU A 81 3.45 6.41 15.41
C LEU A 81 4.93 6.69 15.18
N ALA A 82 5.30 7.95 14.92
CA ALA A 82 6.69 8.35 14.69
C ALA A 82 7.59 8.20 15.93
N LYS A 83 7.02 8.03 17.12
CA LYS A 83 7.76 7.71 18.35
C LYS A 83 8.15 6.24 18.46
N LEU A 84 7.45 5.36 17.73
CA LEU A 84 7.76 3.94 17.73
C LEU A 84 9.10 3.71 17.04
N ARG A 85 9.89 2.78 17.60
CA ARG A 85 11.18 2.40 17.02
C ARG A 85 11.15 0.90 16.74
N PRO A 86 11.48 0.50 15.52
CA PRO A 86 11.70 -0.90 15.23
C PRO A 86 12.79 -1.43 16.16
N GLN A 87 12.49 -2.52 16.87
CA GLN A 87 13.49 -3.17 17.69
C GLN A 87 14.40 -3.97 16.77
N GLY A 88 15.69 -3.66 16.77
CA GLY A 88 16.66 -4.46 16.07
C GLY A 88 16.80 -5.82 16.74
N LEU A 89 17.23 -6.76 15.94
CA LEU A 89 17.46 -8.14 16.34
C LEU A 89 18.31 -8.22 17.61
N LYS A 90 17.78 -8.79 18.68
CA LYS A 90 18.65 -9.48 19.64
C LYS A 90 19.36 -10.59 18.85
N PRO A 91 20.70 -10.70 18.90
CA PRO A 91 21.41 -11.75 18.20
C PRO A 91 20.78 -13.08 18.61
N ALA A 92 20.22 -13.82 17.66
CA ALA A 92 19.83 -15.18 17.91
C ALA A 92 21.12 -15.95 18.24
N PHE A 93 21.19 -16.58 19.39
CA PHE A 93 22.24 -17.54 19.71
C PHE A 93 22.10 -18.70 18.72
N PHE A 94 22.84 -18.65 17.65
CA PHE A 94 23.04 -19.83 16.80
C PHE A 94 23.82 -20.87 17.59
N SER A 95 23.15 -21.86 18.12
CA SER A 95 23.75 -23.14 18.50
C SER A 95 24.38 -23.70 17.23
N LYS A 96 25.71 -23.80 17.20
CA LYS A 96 26.45 -24.47 16.12
C LYS A 96 26.04 -25.94 16.08
N SER A 97 25.17 -26.31 15.15
CA SER A 97 25.08 -27.68 14.70
C SER A 97 26.11 -27.87 13.58
N ASN A 98 27.10 -28.74 13.84
CA ASN A 98 28.08 -29.14 12.85
C ASN A 98 27.38 -29.86 11.68
N GLY A 99 27.44 -29.24 10.50
CA GLY A 99 27.01 -29.84 9.26
C GLY A 99 27.69 -29.12 8.10
N THR A 100 28.70 -29.79 7.52
CA THR A 100 29.45 -29.36 6.36
C THR A 100 28.56 -29.35 5.13
N ALA A 101 28.28 -28.16 4.59
CA ALA A 101 27.90 -27.96 3.20
C ALA A 101 28.38 -26.56 2.80
N GLU A 102 29.34 -26.50 1.91
CA GLU A 102 29.81 -25.27 1.28
C GLU A 102 28.69 -24.73 0.38
N ALA A 103 28.15 -23.57 0.78
CA ALA A 103 27.28 -22.74 -0.07
C ALA A 103 27.99 -21.42 -0.29
N GLU A 104 28.24 -21.08 -1.54
CA GLU A 104 28.84 -19.81 -1.93
C GLU A 104 27.95 -18.64 -1.48
N PRO A 105 28.54 -17.53 -0.99
CA PRO A 105 27.76 -16.38 -0.53
C PRO A 105 27.23 -15.58 -1.72
N PHE A 106 25.91 -15.55 -1.89
CA PHE A 106 25.24 -14.58 -2.74
C PHE A 106 25.38 -13.18 -2.13
N GLN A 107 26.29 -12.40 -2.69
CA GLN A 107 26.43 -10.97 -2.37
C GLN A 107 25.29 -10.19 -3.02
N ASN A 108 24.29 -9.84 -2.24
CA ASN A 108 23.42 -8.67 -2.41
C ASN A 108 22.78 -8.38 -1.04
N GLU A 109 23.59 -7.86 -0.14
CA GLU A 109 23.14 -7.40 1.17
C GLU A 109 22.42 -6.07 1.00
N ALA A 110 21.07 -6.10 1.16
CA ALA A 110 20.39 -4.91 1.65
C ALA A 110 21.02 -4.59 3.01
N GLU A 111 21.51 -3.37 3.19
CA GLU A 111 22.11 -2.96 4.46
C GLU A 111 21.20 -3.36 5.64
N PRO A 112 21.73 -4.00 6.68
CA PRO A 112 20.93 -4.43 7.80
C PRO A 112 20.32 -3.20 8.49
N PHE A 113 19.01 -3.20 8.68
CA PHE A 113 18.27 -2.15 9.37
C PHE A 113 18.89 -1.96 10.76
N GLN A 114 19.41 -0.77 11.04
CA GLN A 114 20.02 -0.48 12.35
C GLN A 114 18.92 -0.16 13.36
N ASN A 115 19.10 -0.54 14.62
CA ASN A 115 18.17 -0.32 15.74
C ASN A 115 17.77 1.15 15.97
N SER A 116 18.44 2.09 15.31
CA SER A 116 18.25 3.54 15.43
C SER A 116 17.39 4.13 14.32
N ASP A 117 17.07 3.36 13.26
CA ASP A 117 16.35 3.93 12.14
C ASP A 117 14.89 4.24 12.51
N PRO A 118 14.37 5.39 12.12
CA PRO A 118 12.99 5.74 12.39
C PRO A 118 12.03 4.83 11.61
N LEU A 119 10.83 4.62 12.16
CA LEU A 119 9.77 3.92 11.45
C LEU A 119 9.42 4.65 10.14
N ASP A 120 9.42 3.93 9.03
CA ASP A 120 9.01 4.49 7.73
C ASP A 120 7.48 4.61 7.68
N ILE A 121 6.96 5.83 7.84
CA ILE A 121 5.52 6.09 7.85
C ILE A 121 5.11 6.68 6.51
N ALA A 122 4.23 5.96 5.81
CA ALA A 122 3.69 6.37 4.52
C ALA A 122 2.17 6.56 4.59
N LEU A 123 1.63 7.40 3.72
CA LEU A 123 0.21 7.63 3.57
C LEU A 123 -0.24 7.31 2.14
N THR A 124 -1.41 6.69 1.99
CA THR A 124 -2.16 6.64 0.72
C THR A 124 -3.44 7.46 0.91
N THR A 125 -3.68 8.41 0.01
CA THR A 125 -4.80 9.35 0.08
C THR A 125 -5.35 9.65 -1.31
N ASN A 126 -6.61 10.04 -1.42
CA ASN A 126 -7.16 10.61 -2.65
C ASN A 126 -6.68 12.06 -2.91
N GLY A 127 -5.93 12.65 -1.98
CA GLY A 127 -5.29 13.95 -2.15
C GLY A 127 -6.17 15.17 -1.93
N HIS A 128 -7.48 15.01 -1.78
CA HIS A 128 -8.43 16.13 -1.70
C HIS A 128 -8.12 17.12 -0.56
N MET A 129 -7.75 16.61 0.61
CA MET A 129 -7.42 17.41 1.79
C MET A 129 -5.90 17.60 1.99
N LEU A 130 -5.09 17.09 1.09
CA LEU A 130 -3.65 17.05 1.28
C LEU A 130 -3.00 18.44 1.21
N ALA A 131 -3.60 19.39 0.50
CA ALA A 131 -3.08 20.76 0.40
C ALA A 131 -2.93 21.44 1.76
N GLU A 132 -3.88 21.21 2.66
CA GLU A 132 -3.89 21.78 4.01
C GLU A 132 -3.07 20.95 5.02
N LEU A 133 -2.99 19.63 4.80
CA LEU A 133 -2.43 18.70 5.78
C LEU A 133 -0.99 18.27 5.49
N ALA A 134 -0.44 18.56 4.30
CA ALA A 134 0.89 18.09 3.91
C ALA A 134 1.99 18.52 4.88
N GLN A 135 2.06 19.80 5.24
CA GLN A 135 3.07 20.30 6.16
C GLN A 135 2.85 19.79 7.60
N PRO A 136 1.65 19.87 8.20
CA PRO A 136 1.38 19.27 9.51
C PRO A 136 1.73 17.79 9.61
N LEU A 137 1.46 17.00 8.56
CA LEU A 137 1.82 15.57 8.51
C LEU A 137 3.32 15.37 8.42
N LYS A 138 4.03 16.18 7.65
CA LYS A 138 5.50 16.15 7.58
C LYS A 138 6.12 16.46 8.95
N ASP A 139 5.64 17.49 9.61
CA ASP A 139 6.11 17.90 10.95
C ASP A 139 5.79 16.85 12.03
N ALA A 140 4.74 16.07 11.81
CA ALA A 140 4.37 14.93 12.65
C ALA A 140 5.26 13.68 12.43
N GLY A 141 6.08 13.65 11.36
CA GLY A 141 6.97 12.54 11.07
C GLY A 141 6.52 11.64 9.90
N LEU A 142 5.52 12.06 9.10
CA LEU A 142 5.21 11.37 7.85
C LEU A 142 6.41 11.46 6.90
N THR A 143 6.86 10.32 6.36
CA THR A 143 8.03 10.30 5.48
C THR A 143 7.65 10.55 4.02
N ARG A 144 6.59 9.92 3.54
CA ARG A 144 6.21 9.93 2.12
C ARG A 144 4.71 9.75 1.91
N VAL A 145 4.24 10.18 0.76
CA VAL A 145 2.82 10.07 0.39
C VAL A 145 2.64 9.44 -1.00
N THR A 146 1.56 8.72 -1.13
CA THR A 146 1.03 8.24 -2.41
C THR A 146 -0.35 8.84 -2.61
N VAL A 147 -0.56 9.52 -3.72
CA VAL A 147 -1.84 10.11 -4.08
C VAL A 147 -2.52 9.23 -5.13
N SER A 148 -3.79 8.89 -4.92
CA SER A 148 -4.60 8.17 -5.91
C SER A 148 -5.22 9.17 -6.87
N MET A 149 -4.95 9.00 -8.19
CA MET A 149 -5.43 9.87 -9.24
C MET A 149 -5.54 9.06 -10.54
N ASP A 150 -6.75 8.90 -11.07
CA ASP A 150 -7.00 7.96 -12.16
C ASP A 150 -7.17 8.63 -13.53
N ALA A 151 -7.04 9.95 -13.60
CA ALA A 151 -6.96 10.72 -14.83
C ALA A 151 -6.27 12.07 -14.58
N VAL A 152 -5.56 12.58 -15.56
CA VAL A 152 -5.01 13.94 -15.62
C VAL A 152 -5.92 14.91 -16.38
N ASP A 153 -6.97 14.39 -16.98
CA ASP A 153 -8.07 15.17 -17.56
C ASP A 153 -9.15 15.43 -16.49
N PRO A 154 -9.53 16.70 -16.22
CA PRO A 154 -10.46 17.04 -15.14
C PRO A 154 -11.87 16.44 -15.33
N GLU A 155 -12.38 16.37 -16.55
CA GLU A 155 -13.72 15.83 -16.83
C GLU A 155 -13.73 14.31 -16.62
N ARG A 156 -12.69 13.64 -17.12
CA ARG A 156 -12.52 12.21 -16.91
C ARG A 156 -12.30 11.88 -15.43
N PHE A 157 -11.49 12.67 -14.74
CA PHE A 157 -11.32 12.54 -13.29
C PHE A 157 -12.65 12.63 -12.54
N ALA A 158 -13.46 13.66 -12.86
CA ALA A 158 -14.78 13.82 -12.25
C ALA A 158 -15.73 12.64 -12.54
N ARG A 159 -15.68 12.07 -13.76
CA ARG A 159 -16.46 10.88 -14.11
C ARG A 159 -16.06 9.64 -13.32
N ILE A 160 -14.76 9.42 -13.13
CA ILE A 160 -14.24 8.24 -12.41
C ILE A 160 -14.50 8.38 -10.91
N THR A 161 -14.19 9.53 -10.33
CA THR A 161 -14.30 9.76 -8.88
C THR A 161 -15.71 10.13 -8.42
N ARG A 162 -16.58 10.56 -9.35
CA ARG A 162 -17.90 11.14 -9.07
C ARG A 162 -17.85 12.39 -8.18
N VAL A 163 -16.75 13.13 -8.28
CA VAL A 163 -16.54 14.38 -7.54
C VAL A 163 -16.23 15.50 -8.53
N PRO A 164 -17.19 16.39 -8.81
CA PRO A 164 -16.92 17.59 -9.60
C PRO A 164 -15.83 18.44 -8.93
N ASN A 165 -14.96 19.06 -9.72
CA ASN A 165 -13.85 19.93 -9.25
C ASN A 165 -12.82 19.23 -8.34
N GLY A 166 -12.85 17.90 -8.21
CA GLY A 166 -11.90 17.15 -7.36
C GLY A 166 -10.48 17.23 -7.89
N TYR A 167 -10.30 17.36 -9.20
CA TYR A 167 -8.99 17.40 -9.85
C TYR A 167 -8.07 18.50 -9.31
N ASP A 168 -8.58 19.74 -9.21
CA ASP A 168 -7.79 20.89 -8.75
C ASP A 168 -7.34 20.73 -7.30
N HIS A 169 -8.19 20.16 -6.44
CA HIS A 169 -7.83 19.84 -5.05
C HIS A 169 -6.70 18.82 -4.99
N VAL A 170 -6.77 17.78 -5.81
CA VAL A 170 -5.73 16.73 -5.84
C VAL A 170 -4.42 17.28 -6.36
N LEU A 171 -4.44 18.05 -7.43
CA LEU A 171 -3.23 18.69 -7.98
C LEU A 171 -2.59 19.66 -6.98
N ALA A 172 -3.40 20.48 -6.30
CA ALA A 172 -2.94 21.35 -5.23
C ALA A 172 -2.32 20.54 -4.07
N GLY A 173 -2.91 19.40 -3.72
CA GLY A 173 -2.40 18.45 -2.72
C GLY A 173 -1.04 17.86 -3.10
N ILE A 174 -0.88 17.41 -4.35
CA ILE A 174 0.40 16.90 -4.89
C ILE A 174 1.49 17.97 -4.78
N ARG A 175 1.19 19.17 -5.22
CA ARG A 175 2.14 20.29 -5.16
C ARG A 175 2.48 20.72 -3.73
N ALA A 176 1.52 20.66 -2.80
CA ALA A 176 1.74 20.92 -1.37
C ALA A 176 2.63 19.84 -0.73
N ALA A 177 2.38 18.56 -1.02
CA ALA A 177 3.22 17.46 -0.54
C ALA A 177 4.67 17.58 -1.01
N ARG A 178 4.88 18.00 -2.26
CA ARG A 178 6.21 18.26 -2.80
C ARG A 178 6.90 19.41 -2.07
N ARG A 179 6.21 20.53 -1.82
CA ARG A 179 6.75 21.67 -1.05
C ARG A 179 7.09 21.29 0.38
N ALA A 180 6.29 20.45 1.01
CA ALA A 180 6.54 19.94 2.36
C ALA A 180 7.68 18.90 2.44
N GLY A 181 8.24 18.47 1.31
CA GLY A 181 9.32 17.47 1.30
C GLY A 181 8.85 16.06 1.68
N LEU A 182 7.61 15.70 1.38
CA LEU A 182 7.08 14.35 1.50
C LEU A 182 7.55 13.50 0.31
N TRP A 183 8.74 12.94 0.42
CA TRP A 183 9.43 12.28 -0.68
C TRP A 183 9.82 10.82 -0.35
N PRO A 184 9.77 9.87 -1.31
CA PRO A 184 9.30 10.01 -2.69
C PRO A 184 7.79 10.21 -2.79
N LEU A 185 7.37 11.17 -3.63
CA LEU A 185 5.97 11.44 -3.93
C LEU A 185 5.52 10.58 -5.11
N LYS A 186 4.47 9.79 -4.89
CA LYS A 186 3.97 8.84 -5.90
C LYS A 186 2.51 9.12 -6.22
N VAL A 187 2.14 8.96 -7.48
CA VAL A 187 0.75 9.03 -7.95
C VAL A 187 0.35 7.65 -8.45
N ASN A 188 -0.71 7.08 -7.89
CA ASN A 188 -1.27 5.80 -8.33
C ASN A 188 -2.44 6.04 -9.27
N CYS A 189 -2.45 5.32 -10.38
CA CYS A 189 -3.56 5.25 -11.33
C CYS A 189 -3.98 3.80 -11.53
N VAL A 190 -5.21 3.45 -11.19
CA VAL A 190 -5.81 2.17 -11.54
C VAL A 190 -6.29 2.26 -12.99
N LEU A 191 -5.71 1.44 -13.86
CA LEU A 191 -6.09 1.41 -15.27
C LEU A 191 -7.21 0.40 -15.53
N MET A 192 -8.28 0.87 -16.14
CA MET A 192 -9.44 0.07 -16.50
C MET A 192 -9.75 0.25 -17.99
N ARG A 193 -9.83 -0.85 -18.72
CA ARG A 193 -10.20 -0.82 -20.13
C ARG A 193 -11.62 -0.28 -20.32
N GLY A 194 -11.80 0.62 -21.29
CA GLY A 194 -13.05 1.32 -21.55
C GLY A 194 -13.30 2.54 -20.65
N PHE A 195 -12.42 2.82 -19.68
CA PHE A 195 -12.56 3.95 -18.76
C PHE A 195 -11.44 4.99 -18.87
N ASN A 196 -10.18 4.57 -18.74
CA ASN A 196 -9.05 5.49 -18.64
C ASN A 196 -7.74 4.95 -19.23
N GLU A 197 -7.77 3.91 -20.05
CA GLU A 197 -6.58 3.39 -20.73
C GLU A 197 -5.92 4.40 -21.69
N ASP A 198 -6.67 5.43 -22.09
CA ASP A 198 -6.15 6.56 -22.86
C ASP A 198 -5.31 7.55 -22.03
N GLN A 199 -5.32 7.41 -20.70
CA GLN A 199 -4.56 8.24 -19.78
C GLN A 199 -3.08 7.80 -19.63
N ILE A 200 -2.65 6.70 -20.25
CA ILE A 200 -1.27 6.18 -20.13
C ILE A 200 -0.26 7.24 -20.55
N ILE A 201 -0.34 7.75 -21.77
CA ILE A 201 0.57 8.80 -22.28
C ILE A 201 0.43 10.11 -21.49
N PRO A 202 -0.80 10.65 -21.25
CA PRO A 202 -0.97 11.82 -20.41
C PRO A 202 -0.31 11.74 -19.03
N PHE A 203 -0.38 10.58 -18.37
CA PHE A 203 0.33 10.37 -17.10
C PHE A 203 1.86 10.28 -17.27
N GLY A 204 2.35 9.80 -18.39
CA GLY A 204 3.77 9.88 -18.73
C GLY A 204 4.27 11.31 -18.79
N MET A 205 3.51 12.20 -19.45
CA MET A 205 3.77 13.64 -19.49
C MET A 205 3.69 14.27 -18.10
N PHE A 206 2.64 13.96 -17.35
CA PHE A 206 2.42 14.44 -15.99
C PHE A 206 3.58 14.07 -15.04
N SER A 207 4.09 12.82 -15.15
CA SER A 207 5.25 12.39 -14.36
C SER A 207 6.46 13.31 -14.58
N ARG A 208 6.69 13.73 -15.81
CA ARG A 208 7.80 14.60 -16.18
C ARG A 208 7.57 16.05 -15.74
N GLU A 209 6.37 16.56 -15.90
CA GLU A 209 6.02 17.95 -15.57
C GLU A 209 5.98 18.21 -14.07
N GLU A 210 5.32 17.34 -13.32
CA GLU A 210 5.20 17.49 -11.86
C GLU A 210 6.37 16.85 -11.09
N GLY A 211 7.27 16.10 -11.75
CA GLY A 211 8.42 15.47 -11.12
C GLY A 211 8.03 14.39 -10.10
N VAL A 212 6.98 13.63 -10.39
CA VAL A 212 6.46 12.57 -9.51
C VAL A 212 6.59 11.20 -10.16
N THR A 213 6.73 10.14 -9.35
CA THR A 213 6.63 8.78 -9.87
C THR A 213 5.16 8.42 -10.10
N VAL A 214 4.73 8.23 -11.34
CA VAL A 214 3.40 7.69 -11.65
C VAL A 214 3.45 6.17 -11.62
N ARG A 215 2.50 5.55 -10.92
CA ARG A 215 2.38 4.09 -10.84
C ARG A 215 1.04 3.63 -11.39
N PHE A 216 1.08 2.96 -12.51
CA PHE A 216 -0.07 2.26 -13.04
C PHE A 216 -0.32 0.96 -12.29
N ILE A 217 -1.58 0.69 -12.01
CA ILE A 217 -2.01 -0.52 -11.29
C ILE A 217 -3.03 -1.24 -12.18
N GLU A 218 -2.78 -2.50 -12.46
CA GLU A 218 -3.76 -3.34 -13.13
C GLU A 218 -5.04 -3.45 -12.29
N PHE A 219 -6.20 -3.34 -12.94
CA PHE A 219 -7.49 -3.46 -12.28
C PHE A 219 -7.67 -4.84 -11.65
N MET A 220 -8.08 -4.87 -10.39
CA MET A 220 -8.20 -6.07 -9.57
C MET A 220 -9.66 -6.32 -9.15
N PRO A 221 -10.08 -7.58 -8.92
CA PRO A 221 -11.43 -7.95 -8.50
C PRO A 221 -11.72 -7.62 -7.02
N LEU A 222 -11.69 -6.35 -6.67
CA LEU A 222 -11.92 -5.83 -5.30
C LEU A 222 -13.02 -4.77 -5.24
N GLU A 223 -13.70 -4.55 -6.36
CA GLU A 223 -14.82 -3.62 -6.48
C GLU A 223 -16.12 -4.25 -5.96
N GLU A 224 -17.02 -3.39 -5.49
CA GLU A 224 -18.31 -3.79 -4.94
C GLU A 224 -19.23 -4.41 -6.01
N GLY A 225 -19.19 -3.87 -7.23
CA GLY A 225 -20.07 -4.28 -8.33
C GLY A 225 -19.75 -5.63 -8.94
N ARG A 226 -18.62 -6.26 -8.59
CA ARG A 226 -18.12 -7.54 -9.13
C ARG A 226 -18.18 -7.60 -10.67
N THR A 227 -17.83 -6.49 -11.31
CA THR A 227 -17.81 -6.34 -12.77
C THR A 227 -16.45 -6.71 -13.39
N TRP A 228 -15.48 -7.02 -12.56
CA TRP A 228 -14.14 -7.38 -13.01
C TRP A 228 -14.16 -8.62 -13.91
N ALA A 229 -13.46 -8.53 -15.02
CA ALA A 229 -13.17 -9.63 -15.91
C ALA A 229 -11.74 -9.48 -16.46
N PRO A 230 -11.08 -10.57 -16.89
CA PRO A 230 -9.74 -10.45 -17.51
C PRO A 230 -9.68 -9.45 -18.67
N SER A 231 -10.77 -9.33 -19.43
CA SER A 231 -10.90 -8.38 -20.53
C SER A 231 -10.91 -6.90 -20.11
N THR A 232 -11.16 -6.60 -18.84
CA THR A 232 -11.14 -5.21 -18.30
C THR A 232 -9.75 -4.77 -17.84
N VAL A 233 -8.79 -5.68 -17.83
CA VAL A 233 -7.42 -5.41 -17.38
C VAL A 233 -6.61 -4.81 -18.53
N VAL A 234 -5.88 -3.73 -18.24
CA VAL A 234 -4.81 -3.18 -19.08
C VAL A 234 -3.51 -3.72 -18.54
N THR A 235 -2.85 -4.61 -19.28
CA THR A 235 -1.70 -5.37 -18.79
C THR A 235 -0.41 -4.55 -18.78
N LEU A 236 0.60 -5.03 -18.03
CA LEU A 236 1.94 -4.44 -18.00
C LEU A 236 2.51 -4.27 -19.41
N ASP A 237 2.43 -5.29 -20.26
CA ASP A 237 3.00 -5.27 -21.61
C ASP A 237 2.29 -4.22 -22.49
N GLU A 238 0.97 -4.09 -22.34
CA GLU A 238 0.21 -3.06 -23.05
C GLU A 238 0.58 -1.65 -22.57
N ILE A 239 0.75 -1.45 -21.26
CA ILE A 239 1.18 -0.16 -20.71
C ILE A 239 2.56 0.23 -21.25
N LEU A 240 3.50 -0.71 -21.26
CA LEU A 240 4.85 -0.48 -21.80
C LEU A 240 4.82 -0.17 -23.29
N SER A 241 4.05 -0.93 -24.08
CA SER A 241 3.90 -0.71 -25.52
C SER A 241 3.36 0.69 -25.82
N ARG A 242 2.27 1.09 -25.16
CA ARG A 242 1.67 2.43 -25.35
C ARG A 242 2.58 3.56 -24.88
N MET A 243 3.30 3.36 -23.77
CA MET A 243 4.23 4.38 -23.27
C MET A 243 5.43 4.56 -24.22
N ALA A 244 5.88 3.47 -24.87
CA ALA A 244 6.96 3.52 -25.86
C ALA A 244 6.58 4.32 -27.11
N GLU A 245 5.30 4.43 -27.46
CA GLU A 245 4.82 5.33 -28.55
C GLU A 245 5.09 6.80 -28.24
N TYR A 246 5.11 7.15 -26.95
CA TYR A 246 5.45 8.52 -26.51
C TYR A 246 6.95 8.69 -26.36
N ARG A 247 7.61 7.85 -25.54
CA ARG A 247 9.06 7.82 -25.34
C ARG A 247 9.53 6.45 -24.87
N PRO A 248 10.73 6.01 -25.30
CA PRO A 248 11.32 4.78 -24.81
C PRO A 248 11.51 4.79 -23.28
N LEU A 249 11.31 3.64 -22.69
CA LEU A 249 11.50 3.38 -21.26
C LEU A 249 12.70 2.46 -21.04
N VAL A 250 13.45 2.74 -19.98
CA VAL A 250 14.57 1.91 -19.49
C VAL A 250 14.20 1.38 -18.12
N GLU A 251 14.28 0.06 -17.94
CA GLU A 251 13.97 -0.57 -16.66
C GLU A 251 15.01 -0.19 -15.59
N ILE A 252 14.52 0.10 -14.37
CA ILE A 252 15.33 0.40 -13.20
C ILE A 252 15.34 -0.84 -12.32
N PRO A 253 16.51 -1.32 -11.83
CA PRO A 253 16.56 -2.38 -10.84
C PRO A 253 15.67 -2.06 -9.63
N HIS A 254 14.89 -3.01 -9.17
CA HIS A 254 13.97 -2.85 -8.04
C HIS A 254 14.19 -3.94 -6.99
N GLY A 255 13.90 -3.61 -5.72
CA GLY A 255 14.03 -4.53 -4.60
C GLY A 255 13.00 -5.68 -4.67
N ARG A 256 13.37 -6.84 -4.17
CA ARG A 256 12.52 -8.06 -4.22
C ARG A 256 11.12 -7.87 -3.63
N SER A 257 10.96 -7.03 -2.59
CA SER A 257 9.67 -6.77 -1.94
C SER A 257 8.89 -5.58 -2.55
N GLU A 258 9.47 -4.87 -3.52
CA GLU A 258 8.78 -3.79 -4.23
C GLU A 258 7.64 -4.33 -5.08
N THR A 259 6.52 -3.60 -5.09
CA THR A 259 5.32 -4.02 -5.83
C THR A 259 5.33 -3.58 -7.28
N ALA A 260 6.04 -2.51 -7.58
CA ALA A 260 6.08 -1.92 -8.91
C ALA A 260 7.40 -2.26 -9.60
N ARG A 261 7.33 -2.74 -10.85
CA ARG A 261 8.45 -2.65 -11.76
C ARG A 261 8.63 -1.19 -12.13
N ARG A 262 9.88 -0.71 -12.14
CA ARG A 262 10.19 0.70 -12.30
C ARG A 262 10.93 0.96 -13.60
N TYR A 263 10.60 2.09 -14.21
CA TYR A 263 11.17 2.52 -15.48
C TYR A 263 11.40 4.03 -15.42
N HIS A 264 12.50 4.51 -15.97
CA HIS A 264 12.68 5.92 -16.31
C HIS A 264 12.59 6.10 -17.82
N PHE A 265 12.24 7.29 -18.26
CA PHE A 265 12.36 7.63 -19.68
C PHE A 265 13.83 7.68 -20.09
N GLU A 266 14.12 7.36 -21.36
CA GLU A 266 15.49 7.29 -21.90
C GLU A 266 16.32 8.54 -21.61
N ASP A 267 15.70 9.71 -21.59
CA ASP A 267 16.34 10.99 -21.27
C ASP A 267 16.53 11.25 -19.76
N GLY A 268 16.20 10.30 -18.91
CA GLY A 268 16.33 10.37 -17.44
C GLY A 268 15.31 11.27 -16.74
N VAL A 269 14.36 11.87 -17.45
CA VAL A 269 13.35 12.76 -16.87
C VAL A 269 12.00 12.07 -16.73
N GLY A 270 11.53 11.91 -15.48
CA GLY A 270 10.28 11.22 -15.14
C GLY A 270 10.46 9.72 -14.90
N GLU A 271 9.63 9.17 -14.04
CA GLU A 271 9.64 7.76 -13.62
C GLU A 271 8.24 7.17 -13.67
N ILE A 272 8.14 5.99 -14.25
CA ILE A 272 6.92 5.19 -14.32
C ILE A 272 7.12 3.91 -13.53
N GLY A 273 6.15 3.53 -12.72
CA GLY A 273 6.07 2.23 -12.09
C GLY A 273 4.86 1.46 -12.61
N ILE A 274 4.94 0.14 -12.67
CA ILE A 274 3.80 -0.70 -13.05
C ILE A 274 3.62 -1.78 -11.99
N ILE A 275 2.45 -1.80 -11.37
CA ILE A 275 2.02 -2.80 -10.40
C ILE A 275 1.09 -3.76 -11.13
N ALA A 276 1.60 -4.93 -11.45
CA ALA A 276 0.97 -5.92 -12.31
C ALA A 276 0.57 -7.19 -11.53
N PRO A 277 -0.40 -7.14 -10.62
CA PRO A 277 -0.77 -8.30 -9.82
C PRO A 277 -1.47 -9.38 -10.64
N VAL A 278 -2.07 -9.04 -11.77
CA VAL A 278 -2.84 -9.96 -12.63
C VAL A 278 -1.93 -10.63 -13.65
N SER A 279 -1.21 -9.83 -14.45
CA SER A 279 -0.37 -10.37 -15.52
C SER A 279 1.01 -10.87 -15.04
N HIS A 280 1.58 -10.25 -13.99
CA HIS A 280 2.88 -10.59 -13.43
C HIS A 280 2.84 -10.58 -11.88
N PRO A 281 2.24 -11.60 -11.24
CA PRO A 281 2.13 -11.68 -9.79
C PRO A 281 3.48 -11.65 -9.07
N PHE A 282 3.57 -10.88 -7.99
CA PHE A 282 4.80 -10.70 -7.20
C PHE A 282 4.64 -11.24 -5.75
N CYS A 283 3.85 -12.31 -5.57
CA CYS A 283 3.52 -12.88 -4.27
C CYS A 283 4.70 -13.53 -3.55
N GLY A 284 5.65 -14.10 -4.31
CA GLY A 284 6.80 -14.85 -3.76
C GLY A 284 7.68 -14.07 -2.78
N HIS A 285 7.67 -12.73 -2.84
CA HIS A 285 8.44 -11.84 -1.96
C HIS A 285 7.57 -10.87 -1.16
N CYS A 286 6.30 -11.21 -0.93
CA CYS A 286 5.34 -10.33 -0.28
C CYS A 286 5.63 -10.17 1.21
N SER A 287 6.07 -8.98 1.64
CA SER A 287 6.37 -8.61 3.03
C SER A 287 5.19 -8.00 3.80
N ARG A 288 3.96 -8.01 3.24
CA ARG A 288 2.84 -7.18 3.71
C ARG A 288 1.82 -7.95 4.53
N ILE A 289 1.31 -7.23 5.55
CA ILE A 289 0.11 -7.60 6.31
C ILE A 289 -0.75 -6.36 6.50
N ARG A 290 -2.03 -6.53 6.86
CA ARG A 290 -3.01 -5.44 6.95
C ARG A 290 -3.79 -5.51 8.24
N ILE A 291 -4.14 -4.32 8.76
CA ILE A 291 -5.17 -4.12 9.79
C ILE A 291 -6.33 -3.35 9.15
N THR A 292 -7.53 -3.87 9.28
CA THR A 292 -8.77 -3.24 8.82
C THR A 292 -9.24 -2.17 9.80
N SER A 293 -10.20 -1.32 9.40
CA SER A 293 -10.73 -0.25 10.25
C SER A 293 -11.42 -0.75 11.53
N ASP A 294 -11.89 -1.99 11.54
CA ASP A 294 -12.46 -2.67 12.70
C ASP A 294 -11.44 -3.55 13.47
N GLY A 295 -10.12 -3.42 13.15
CA GLY A 295 -9.03 -4.03 13.92
C GLY A 295 -8.78 -5.50 13.66
N LYS A 296 -9.08 -5.99 12.45
CA LYS A 296 -8.80 -7.37 12.06
C LYS A 296 -7.53 -7.46 11.22
N ILE A 297 -6.76 -8.52 11.41
CA ILE A 297 -5.59 -8.81 10.58
C ILE A 297 -6.04 -9.56 9.32
N ARG A 298 -5.49 -9.12 8.18
CA ARG A 298 -5.56 -9.82 6.89
C ARG A 298 -4.16 -10.09 6.39
N THR A 299 -3.89 -11.31 6.04
CA THR A 299 -2.57 -11.77 5.58
C THR A 299 -2.32 -11.45 4.12
N CYS A 300 -3.38 -11.33 3.31
CA CYS A 300 -3.35 -10.94 1.90
C CYS A 300 -4.44 -9.92 1.58
N LEU A 301 -4.26 -9.16 0.51
CA LEU A 301 -5.31 -8.28 -0.03
C LEU A 301 -6.55 -9.08 -0.45
N PHE A 302 -6.34 -10.29 -0.97
CA PHE A 302 -7.37 -11.21 -1.45
C PHE A 302 -7.74 -12.29 -0.42
N SER A 303 -7.27 -12.17 0.83
CA SER A 303 -7.68 -13.12 1.86
C SER A 303 -9.19 -13.16 2.00
N VAL A 304 -9.74 -14.35 2.14
CA VAL A 304 -11.17 -14.57 2.45
C VAL A 304 -11.42 -14.58 3.95
N TRP A 305 -10.37 -14.59 4.75
CA TRP A 305 -10.41 -14.67 6.21
C TRP A 305 -9.97 -13.36 6.88
N ASP A 306 -10.69 -13.01 7.92
CA ASP A 306 -10.37 -11.94 8.85
C ASP A 306 -10.02 -12.54 10.21
N HIS A 307 -8.91 -12.10 10.83
CA HIS A 307 -8.47 -12.55 12.15
C HIS A 307 -8.61 -11.40 13.15
N ASP A 308 -9.53 -11.53 14.12
CA ASP A 308 -9.95 -10.42 14.99
C ASP A 308 -8.93 -10.15 16.10
N LEU A 309 -7.93 -9.27 15.82
CA LEU A 309 -6.94 -8.82 16.80
C LEU A 309 -7.57 -7.91 17.84
N HIS A 310 -8.53 -7.06 17.46
CA HIS A 310 -9.19 -6.17 18.40
C HIS A 310 -10.02 -6.95 19.44
N ALA A 311 -10.62 -8.07 19.05
CA ALA A 311 -11.31 -8.94 20.02
C ALA A 311 -10.36 -9.52 21.08
N GLN A 312 -9.10 -9.85 20.73
CA GLN A 312 -8.12 -10.29 21.71
C GLN A 312 -7.80 -9.15 22.71
N MET A 313 -7.59 -7.93 22.19
CA MET A 313 -7.36 -6.75 23.04
C MET A 313 -8.52 -6.49 24.00
N ARG A 314 -9.77 -6.59 23.52
CA ARG A 314 -10.98 -6.39 24.36
C ARG A 314 -11.15 -7.47 25.44
N ARG A 315 -10.58 -8.64 25.24
CA ARG A 315 -10.55 -9.72 26.24
C ARG A 315 -9.46 -9.52 27.31
N GLY A 316 -8.67 -8.44 27.17
CA GLY A 316 -7.59 -8.11 28.09
C GLY A 316 -6.27 -8.82 27.80
N ALA A 317 -6.08 -9.32 26.56
CA ALA A 317 -4.82 -9.97 26.19
C ALA A 317 -3.62 -9.05 26.44
N SER A 318 -2.56 -9.61 27.02
CA SER A 318 -1.25 -8.96 27.16
C SER A 318 -0.59 -8.73 25.80
N ASP A 319 0.47 -7.93 25.74
CA ASP A 319 1.19 -7.72 24.49
C ASP A 319 1.87 -9.01 24.01
N ASP A 320 2.35 -9.87 24.94
CA ASP A 320 2.92 -11.19 24.60
C ASP A 320 1.88 -12.11 23.96
N GLU A 321 0.67 -12.17 24.52
CA GLU A 321 -0.45 -12.95 23.95
C GLU A 321 -0.87 -12.42 22.58
N LEU A 322 -0.82 -11.10 22.36
CA LEU A 322 -1.05 -10.51 21.05
C LEU A 322 0.06 -10.87 20.06
N GLU A 323 1.33 -10.91 20.47
CA GLU A 323 2.46 -11.36 19.65
C GLU A 323 2.26 -12.80 19.20
N GLU A 324 1.93 -13.72 20.11
CA GLU A 324 1.64 -15.13 19.80
C GLU A 324 0.47 -15.25 18.82
N PHE A 325 -0.60 -14.50 19.03
CA PHE A 325 -1.75 -14.48 18.12
C PHE A 325 -1.34 -14.00 16.73
N ILE A 326 -0.60 -12.90 16.61
CA ILE A 326 -0.12 -12.35 15.34
C ILE A 326 0.77 -13.37 14.60
N GLN A 327 1.68 -14.03 15.31
CA GLN A 327 2.55 -15.07 14.73
C GLN A 327 1.71 -16.23 14.18
N SER A 328 0.69 -16.69 14.95
CA SER A 328 -0.21 -17.76 14.52
C SER A 328 -1.02 -17.40 13.27
N VAL A 329 -1.38 -16.12 13.13
CA VAL A 329 -2.09 -15.59 11.95
C VAL A 329 -1.16 -15.51 10.74
N VAL A 330 0.06 -14.99 10.92
CA VAL A 330 1.04 -14.86 9.84
C VAL A 330 1.48 -16.23 9.32
N ALA A 331 1.57 -17.25 10.17
CA ALA A 331 1.82 -18.62 9.76
C ALA A 331 0.76 -19.18 8.77
N LYS A 332 -0.44 -18.60 8.75
CA LYS A 332 -1.53 -18.96 7.80
C LYS A 332 -1.50 -18.15 6.51
N LYS A 333 -0.54 -17.23 6.33
CA LYS A 333 -0.47 -16.39 5.13
C LYS A 333 -0.45 -17.24 3.87
N GLU A 334 -1.24 -16.81 2.90
CA GLU A 334 -1.40 -17.44 1.60
C GLU A 334 -0.08 -17.38 0.80
N GLU A 335 0.23 -18.42 0.04
CA GLU A 335 1.39 -18.43 -0.85
C GLU A 335 1.26 -17.34 -1.90
N ARG A 336 0.11 -17.32 -2.57
CA ARG A 336 -0.24 -16.32 -3.59
C ARG A 336 -1.75 -16.11 -3.64
N HIS A 337 -2.18 -15.07 -4.34
CA HIS A 337 -3.55 -14.97 -4.81
C HIS A 337 -3.71 -15.78 -6.11
N HIS A 338 -4.95 -16.13 -6.43
CA HIS A 338 -5.27 -16.97 -7.61
C HIS A 338 -6.10 -16.19 -8.64
N ILE A 339 -5.91 -14.86 -8.76
CA ILE A 339 -6.66 -14.03 -9.71
C ILE A 339 -6.46 -14.56 -11.13
N GLY A 340 -7.57 -14.77 -11.85
CA GLY A 340 -7.56 -15.30 -13.21
C GLY A 340 -7.53 -16.83 -13.30
N GLU A 341 -7.41 -17.54 -12.18
CA GLU A 341 -7.46 -19.00 -12.11
C GLU A 341 -8.88 -19.50 -11.79
N ALA A 342 -9.17 -20.75 -12.13
CA ALA A 342 -10.50 -21.32 -11.98
C ALA A 342 -10.95 -21.46 -10.51
N ASP A 343 -10.00 -21.54 -9.58
CA ASP A 343 -10.20 -21.65 -8.12
C ASP A 343 -10.19 -20.30 -7.40
N PHE A 344 -10.13 -19.20 -8.13
CA PHE A 344 -10.13 -17.87 -7.51
C PHE A 344 -11.41 -17.58 -6.76
N VAL A 345 -11.28 -17.28 -5.48
CA VAL A 345 -12.37 -16.81 -4.62
C VAL A 345 -12.18 -15.31 -4.37
N PRO A 346 -13.15 -14.46 -4.73
CA PRO A 346 -13.09 -13.03 -4.43
C PRO A 346 -12.96 -12.75 -2.94
N ALA A 347 -12.24 -11.69 -2.60
CA ALA A 347 -12.10 -11.25 -1.21
C ALA A 347 -13.47 -11.00 -0.57
N SER A 348 -13.58 -11.29 0.72
CA SER A 348 -14.81 -11.07 1.50
C SER A 348 -15.16 -9.58 1.70
N ARG A 349 -14.18 -8.70 1.51
CA ARG A 349 -14.32 -7.24 1.64
C ARG A 349 -13.83 -6.56 0.37
N THR A 350 -14.40 -5.40 0.06
CA THR A 350 -13.97 -4.55 -1.05
C THR A 350 -12.78 -3.67 -0.67
N MET A 351 -12.19 -3.00 -1.66
CA MET A 351 -10.98 -2.20 -1.49
C MET A 351 -11.10 -1.13 -0.38
N VAL A 352 -12.23 -0.44 -0.28
CA VAL A 352 -12.47 0.61 0.72
C VAL A 352 -12.44 0.07 2.15
N HIS A 353 -12.79 -1.20 2.35
CA HIS A 353 -12.87 -1.84 3.66
C HIS A 353 -11.56 -2.55 4.07
N ILE A 354 -10.67 -2.78 3.12
CA ILE A 354 -9.38 -3.46 3.36
C ILE A 354 -8.25 -2.45 3.51
N GLY A 355 -8.42 -1.27 2.91
CA GLY A 355 -7.38 -0.27 2.78
C GLY A 355 -6.39 -0.60 1.66
N GLY A 356 -6.62 -0.04 0.50
CA GLY A 356 -5.82 -0.21 -0.73
C GLY A 356 -4.55 0.62 -0.78
#